data_93df1322b774161080744a09a2cee22b
#
_entry.id   93df1322b774161080744a09a2cee22b
#
_cell.length_a   1.000
_cell.length_b   1.000
_cell.length_c   1.000
_cell.angle_alpha   90.00
_cell.angle_beta   90.00
_cell.angle_gamma   90.00
#
_symmetry.space_group_name_H-M   'P 1'
#
loop_
_entity.id
_entity.type
_entity.pdbx_description
1 polymer ?
#
loop_
_entity_poly.entity_id
_entity_poly.type
_entity_poly.pdbx_seq_one_letter_code
_entity_poly.pdbx_strand_id
1 'polypeptide(L)'
;MEQALALDQNEADTYYSLAEIINFSGRPEETPGLIEKAMRLNPHYPARYLWCVGHAYFLLTRYDEAVAAFKRALARNPDFVPANGFLAIVYGELGLSKEAETAGATTLQLSPQFSRQWIQQRLPYKDSAVLERVQNALRRAELG
;
A
#
# COMPACT_ATOMS: atom_id res chain seq x y z
N MET A 1 -15.06 12.02 26.78
CA MET A 1 -14.86 12.36 25.37
C MET A 1 -13.51 11.92 24.84
N GLU A 2 -12.41 12.33 25.49
CA GLU A 2 -11.06 11.91 25.07
C GLU A 2 -10.86 10.40 25.13
N GLN A 3 -11.38 9.76 26.19
CA GLN A 3 -11.29 8.30 26.31
C GLN A 3 -12.03 7.57 25.20
N ALA A 4 -13.21 8.06 24.81
CA ALA A 4 -14.00 7.46 23.73
C ALA A 4 -13.27 7.57 22.39
N LEU A 5 -12.66 8.73 22.09
CA LEU A 5 -11.88 8.92 20.88
C LEU A 5 -10.64 8.02 20.85
N ALA A 6 -9.97 7.86 21.98
CA ALA A 6 -8.78 6.99 22.08
C ALA A 6 -9.17 5.53 21.89
N LEU A 7 -10.30 5.08 22.46
CA LEU A 7 -10.81 3.72 22.28
C LEU A 7 -11.20 3.45 20.83
N ASP A 8 -11.86 4.41 20.17
CA ASP A 8 -12.27 4.28 18.78
C ASP A 8 -11.03 4.20 17.87
N GLN A 9 -10.00 4.98 18.15
CA GLN A 9 -8.74 4.94 17.39
C GLN A 9 -8.02 3.61 17.60
N ASN A 10 -7.98 3.09 18.82
CA ASN A 10 -7.38 1.81 19.13
C ASN A 10 -8.12 0.67 18.42
N GLU A 11 -9.44 0.72 18.39
CA GLU A 11 -10.24 -0.27 17.67
C GLU A 11 -10.04 -0.16 16.16
N ALA A 12 -9.97 1.07 15.64
CA ALA A 12 -9.67 1.30 14.22
C ALA A 12 -8.31 0.70 13.84
N ASP A 13 -7.29 0.92 14.65
CA ASP A 13 -5.95 0.38 14.40
C ASP A 13 -5.94 -1.15 14.49
N THR A 14 -6.80 -1.74 15.30
CA THR A 14 -6.97 -3.21 15.35
C THR A 14 -7.50 -3.73 14.01
N TYR A 15 -8.51 -3.09 13.43
CA TYR A 15 -9.01 -3.47 12.11
C TYR A 15 -7.95 -3.27 11.03
N TYR A 16 -7.18 -2.19 11.10
CA TYR A 16 -6.08 -1.95 10.17
C TYR A 16 -5.03 -3.06 10.26
N SER A 17 -4.61 -3.43 11.47
CA SER A 17 -3.61 -4.48 11.68
C SER A 17 -4.10 -5.82 11.15
N LEU A 18 -5.37 -6.14 11.38
CA LEU A 18 -5.97 -7.36 10.85
C LEU A 18 -5.98 -7.35 9.32
N ALA A 19 -6.32 -6.21 8.71
CA ALA A 19 -6.32 -6.06 7.26
C ALA A 19 -4.92 -6.27 6.67
N GLU A 20 -3.89 -5.73 7.32
CA GLU A 20 -2.50 -5.94 6.90
C GLU A 20 -2.13 -7.43 6.92
N ILE A 21 -2.44 -8.11 8.01
CA ILE A 21 -2.17 -9.55 8.15
C ILE A 21 -2.90 -10.33 7.04
N ILE A 22 -4.14 -9.99 6.77
CA ILE A 22 -4.96 -10.66 5.77
C ILE A 22 -4.38 -10.47 4.37
N ASN A 23 -3.89 -9.29 4.05
CA ASN A 23 -3.21 -9.05 2.77
C ASN A 23 -2.02 -9.99 2.58
N PHE A 24 -1.15 -10.08 3.59
CA PHE A 24 0.02 -10.92 3.51
C PHE A 24 -0.30 -12.42 3.59
N SER A 25 -1.46 -12.77 4.14
CA SER A 25 -1.90 -14.17 4.28
C SER A 25 -2.64 -14.71 3.06
N GLY A 26 -2.87 -13.90 2.04
CA GLY A 26 -3.49 -14.33 0.79
C GLY A 26 -5.01 -14.23 0.74
N ARG A 27 -5.61 -13.37 1.57
CA ARG A 27 -7.06 -13.11 1.55
C ARG A 27 -7.37 -11.63 1.39
N PRO A 28 -6.76 -10.95 0.40
CA PRO A 28 -6.90 -9.49 0.26
C PRO A 28 -8.32 -9.02 -0.06
N GLU A 29 -9.20 -9.90 -0.51
CA GLU A 29 -10.59 -9.55 -0.81
C GLU A 29 -11.37 -9.08 0.43
N GLU A 30 -10.93 -9.44 1.63
CA GLU A 30 -11.58 -9.03 2.88
C GLU A 30 -11.09 -7.67 3.38
N THR A 31 -9.97 -7.18 2.87
CA THR A 31 -9.31 -5.96 3.35
C THR A 31 -10.15 -4.70 3.18
N PRO A 32 -10.77 -4.43 2.02
CA PRO A 32 -11.53 -3.18 1.87
C PRO A 32 -12.62 -3.01 2.92
N GLY A 33 -13.34 -4.08 3.26
CA GLY A 33 -14.39 -4.04 4.28
C GLY A 33 -13.85 -3.72 5.68
N LEU A 34 -12.69 -4.30 6.02
CA LEU A 34 -12.05 -4.06 7.31
C LEU A 34 -11.55 -2.60 7.42
N ILE A 35 -10.94 -2.10 6.36
CA ILE A 35 -10.44 -0.71 6.35
C ILE A 35 -11.62 0.28 6.37
N GLU A 36 -12.71 -0.03 5.69
CA GLU A 36 -13.91 0.81 5.76
C GLU A 36 -14.41 0.95 7.20
N LYS A 37 -14.44 -0.15 7.95
CA LYS A 37 -14.79 -0.11 9.39
C LYS A 37 -13.79 0.73 10.18
N ALA A 38 -12.50 0.56 9.91
CA ALA A 38 -11.46 1.35 10.57
C ALA A 38 -11.64 2.85 10.30
N MET A 39 -11.94 3.22 9.07
CA MET A 39 -12.12 4.61 8.67
C MET A 39 -13.36 5.23 9.32
N ARG A 40 -14.41 4.46 9.53
CA ARG A 40 -15.60 4.93 10.25
C ARG A 40 -15.31 5.20 11.72
N LEU A 41 -14.46 4.36 12.33
CA LEU A 41 -14.08 4.52 13.73
C LEU A 41 -13.04 5.63 13.93
N ASN A 42 -12.28 5.95 12.91
CA ASN A 42 -11.27 7.00 12.95
C ASN A 42 -11.38 7.88 11.69
N PRO A 43 -12.27 8.89 11.69
CA PRO A 43 -12.43 9.76 10.51
C PRO A 43 -11.16 10.51 10.11
N HIS A 44 -10.23 10.70 11.04
CA HIS A 44 -8.92 11.32 10.76
C HIS A 44 -7.85 10.27 10.51
N TYR A 45 -8.22 9.20 9.79
CA TYR A 45 -7.34 8.08 9.54
C TYR A 45 -6.07 8.49 8.80
N PRO A 46 -4.93 7.81 9.10
CA PRO A 46 -3.67 8.10 8.42
C PRO A 46 -3.62 7.51 7.02
N ALA A 47 -2.65 7.98 6.23
CA ALA A 47 -2.44 7.53 4.84
C ALA A 47 -2.28 6.01 4.73
N ARG A 48 -1.70 5.36 5.75
CA ARG A 48 -1.46 3.90 5.71
C ARG A 48 -2.73 3.07 5.54
N TYR A 49 -3.90 3.59 6.00
CA TYR A 49 -5.18 2.88 5.81
C TYR A 49 -5.50 2.77 4.32
N LEU A 50 -5.33 3.86 3.59
CA LEU A 50 -5.59 3.88 2.15
C LEU A 50 -4.54 3.08 1.38
N TRP A 51 -3.28 3.10 1.83
CA TRP A 51 -2.25 2.25 1.26
C TRP A 51 -2.63 0.77 1.40
N CYS A 52 -3.14 0.37 2.56
CA CYS A 52 -3.56 -1.01 2.81
C CYS A 52 -4.64 -1.46 1.83
N VAL A 53 -5.61 -0.59 1.55
CA VAL A 53 -6.66 -0.87 0.54
C VAL A 53 -6.04 -0.98 -0.85
N GLY A 54 -5.16 -0.05 -1.21
CA GLY A 54 -4.46 -0.08 -2.50
C GLY A 54 -3.63 -1.36 -2.66
N HIS A 55 -2.95 -1.78 -1.60
CA HIS A 55 -2.18 -3.01 -1.58
C HIS A 55 -3.08 -4.23 -1.85
N ALA A 56 -4.26 -4.28 -1.21
CA ALA A 56 -5.23 -5.34 -1.45
C ALA A 56 -5.68 -5.38 -2.92
N TYR A 57 -6.01 -4.24 -3.49
CA TYR A 57 -6.40 -4.16 -4.91
C TYR A 57 -5.26 -4.58 -5.82
N PHE A 58 -4.03 -4.20 -5.51
CA PHE A 58 -2.86 -4.66 -6.25
C PHE A 58 -2.76 -6.19 -6.24
N LEU A 59 -2.92 -6.81 -5.07
CA LEU A 59 -2.85 -8.27 -4.93
C LEU A 59 -3.98 -8.97 -5.70
N LEU A 60 -5.14 -8.31 -5.84
CA LEU A 60 -6.28 -8.81 -6.60
C LEU A 60 -6.19 -8.48 -8.10
N THR A 61 -5.09 -7.89 -8.54
CA THR A 61 -4.87 -7.43 -9.91
C THR A 61 -5.88 -6.37 -10.37
N ARG A 62 -6.50 -5.69 -9.43
CA ARG A 62 -7.43 -4.57 -9.71
C ARG A 62 -6.64 -3.27 -9.69
N TYR A 63 -5.84 -3.07 -10.74
CA TYR A 63 -4.81 -2.03 -10.76
C TYR A 63 -5.37 -0.61 -10.79
N ASP A 64 -6.48 -0.37 -11.51
CA ASP A 64 -7.09 0.97 -11.54
C ASP A 64 -7.56 1.40 -10.15
N GLU A 65 -8.15 0.49 -9.42
CA GLU A 65 -8.61 0.74 -8.05
C GLU A 65 -7.43 0.93 -7.10
N ALA A 66 -6.36 0.17 -7.33
CA ALA A 66 -5.12 0.33 -6.55
C ALA A 66 -4.52 1.73 -6.76
N VAL A 67 -4.43 2.19 -8.00
CA VAL A 67 -3.94 3.54 -8.31
C VAL A 67 -4.77 4.60 -7.60
N ALA A 68 -6.10 4.49 -7.66
CA ALA A 68 -6.99 5.45 -6.99
C ALA A 68 -6.75 5.49 -5.48
N ALA A 69 -6.60 4.33 -4.85
CA ALA A 69 -6.35 4.24 -3.40
C ALA A 69 -4.99 4.85 -3.03
N PHE A 70 -3.94 4.55 -3.79
CA PHE A 70 -2.61 5.11 -3.53
C PHE A 70 -2.59 6.62 -3.71
N LYS A 71 -3.27 7.14 -4.71
CA LYS A 71 -3.38 8.60 -4.91
C LYS A 71 -4.11 9.26 -3.75
N ARG A 72 -5.15 8.63 -3.22
CA ARG A 72 -5.84 9.14 -2.03
C ARG A 72 -4.93 9.14 -0.81
N ALA A 73 -4.09 8.10 -0.67
CA ALA A 73 -3.10 8.06 0.41
C ALA A 73 -2.12 9.23 0.29
N LEU A 74 -1.64 9.52 -0.93
CA LEU A 74 -0.71 10.61 -1.18
C LEU A 74 -1.36 11.98 -1.03
N ALA A 75 -2.68 12.10 -1.21
CA ALA A 75 -3.39 13.33 -0.92
C ALA A 75 -3.37 13.65 0.58
N ARG A 76 -3.33 12.62 1.43
CA ARG A 76 -3.21 12.79 2.88
C ARG A 76 -1.77 13.01 3.34
N ASN A 77 -0.83 12.33 2.72
CA ASN A 77 0.59 12.45 3.03
C ASN A 77 1.42 12.24 1.76
N PRO A 78 1.81 13.32 1.07
CA PRO A 78 2.57 13.22 -0.20
C PRO A 78 3.92 12.50 -0.05
N ASP A 79 4.48 12.46 1.15
CA ASP A 79 5.78 11.86 1.43
C ASP A 79 5.67 10.41 1.92
N PHE A 80 4.49 9.81 1.82
CA PHE A 80 4.27 8.44 2.26
C PHE A 80 4.91 7.47 1.26
N VAL A 81 6.11 7.00 1.60
CA VAL A 81 6.95 6.18 0.71
C VAL A 81 6.25 4.91 0.21
N PRO A 82 5.57 4.12 1.05
CA PRO A 82 4.92 2.89 0.54
C PRO A 82 3.92 3.16 -0.58
N ALA A 83 3.15 4.25 -0.50
CA ALA A 83 2.18 4.60 -1.55
C ALA A 83 2.89 5.03 -2.84
N ASN A 84 3.95 5.83 -2.73
CA ASN A 84 4.74 6.22 -3.90
C ASN A 84 5.37 4.99 -4.58
N GLY A 85 5.96 4.10 -3.79
CA GLY A 85 6.62 2.90 -4.30
C GLY A 85 5.65 1.94 -4.98
N PHE A 86 4.52 1.66 -4.35
CA PHE A 86 3.51 0.78 -4.94
C PHE A 86 2.80 1.39 -6.12
N LEU A 87 2.66 2.71 -6.14
CA LEU A 87 2.14 3.41 -7.32
C LEU A 87 3.06 3.19 -8.52
N ALA A 88 4.38 3.28 -8.32
CA ALA A 88 5.35 2.97 -9.36
C ALA A 88 5.21 1.52 -9.85
N ILE A 89 5.05 0.58 -8.92
CA ILE A 89 4.86 -0.84 -9.23
C ILE A 89 3.61 -1.05 -10.10
N VAL A 90 2.49 -0.46 -9.69
CA VAL A 90 1.21 -0.63 -10.40
C VAL A 90 1.27 0.00 -11.79
N TYR A 91 1.85 1.19 -11.92
CA TYR A 91 2.06 1.82 -13.23
C TYR A 91 2.91 0.92 -14.14
N GLY A 92 3.95 0.28 -13.58
CA GLY A 92 4.75 -0.68 -14.32
C GLY A 92 3.93 -1.86 -14.84
N GLU A 93 3.04 -2.40 -13.99
CA GLU A 93 2.14 -3.49 -14.36
C GLU A 93 1.15 -3.07 -15.45
N LEU A 94 0.72 -1.80 -15.45
CA LEU A 94 -0.19 -1.24 -16.45
C LEU A 94 0.52 -0.86 -17.75
N GLY A 95 1.84 -0.96 -17.81
CA GLY A 95 2.62 -0.57 -18.97
C GLY A 95 2.77 0.94 -19.14
N LEU A 96 2.46 1.71 -18.09
CA LEU A 96 2.57 3.17 -18.09
C LEU A 96 3.98 3.58 -17.66
N SER A 97 4.94 3.40 -18.56
CA SER A 97 6.38 3.55 -18.25
C SER A 97 6.76 4.93 -17.74
N LYS A 98 6.19 6.00 -18.33
CA LYS A 98 6.49 7.38 -17.90
C LYS A 98 6.03 7.62 -16.47
N GLU A 99 4.79 7.22 -16.18
CA GLU A 99 4.20 7.37 -14.85
C GLU A 99 4.98 6.52 -13.83
N ALA A 100 5.39 5.31 -14.21
CA ALA A 100 6.18 4.42 -13.37
C ALA A 100 7.54 5.05 -13.03
N GLU A 101 8.23 5.61 -14.02
CA GLU A 101 9.52 6.28 -13.83
C GLU A 101 9.40 7.49 -12.92
N THR A 102 8.37 8.31 -13.11
CA THR A 102 8.13 9.49 -12.29
C THR A 102 7.87 9.11 -10.84
N ALA A 103 6.98 8.14 -10.60
CA ALA A 103 6.68 7.66 -9.25
C ALA A 103 7.90 6.99 -8.62
N GLY A 104 8.66 6.24 -9.40
CA GLY A 104 9.91 5.61 -8.94
C GLY A 104 10.95 6.62 -8.55
N ALA A 105 11.14 7.67 -9.33
CA ALA A 105 12.09 8.75 -9.02
C ALA A 105 11.69 9.45 -7.71
N THR A 106 10.41 9.74 -7.53
CA THR A 106 9.91 10.34 -6.29
C THR A 106 10.18 9.41 -5.10
N THR A 107 9.95 8.11 -5.27
CA THR A 107 10.19 7.12 -4.22
C THR A 107 11.66 7.12 -3.80
N LEU A 108 12.58 7.08 -4.75
CA LEU A 108 14.02 7.07 -4.47
C LEU A 108 14.51 8.39 -3.87
N GLN A 109 13.86 9.50 -4.21
CA GLN A 109 14.17 10.80 -3.63
C GLN A 109 13.77 10.86 -2.16
N LEU A 110 12.60 10.28 -1.82
CA LEU A 110 12.11 10.21 -0.44
C LEU A 110 12.83 9.14 0.38
N SER A 111 13.21 8.04 -0.25
CA SER A 111 13.88 6.91 0.39
C SER A 111 14.89 6.30 -0.57
N PRO A 112 16.16 6.74 -0.54
CA PRO A 112 17.19 6.19 -1.43
C PRO A 112 17.43 4.70 -1.26
N GLN A 113 17.00 4.14 -0.12
CA GLN A 113 17.17 2.71 0.18
C GLN A 113 16.00 1.84 -0.31
N PHE A 114 14.97 2.45 -0.89
CA PHE A 114 13.82 1.70 -1.39
C PHE A 114 14.24 0.88 -2.61
N SER A 115 14.33 -0.43 -2.42
CA SER A 115 14.85 -1.35 -3.43
C SER A 115 14.15 -2.69 -3.32
N ARG A 116 14.42 -3.58 -4.27
CA ARG A 116 13.96 -4.97 -4.24
C ARG A 116 14.33 -5.66 -2.94
N GLN A 117 15.55 -5.42 -2.44
CA GLN A 117 16.01 -5.99 -1.18
C GLN A 117 15.20 -5.47 0.01
N TRP A 118 14.90 -4.16 0.02
CA TRP A 118 14.10 -3.54 1.07
C TRP A 118 12.70 -4.19 1.12
N ILE A 119 12.07 -4.37 -0.04
CA ILE A 119 10.76 -5.02 -0.15
C ILE A 119 10.83 -6.45 0.39
N GLN A 120 11.86 -7.20 0.00
CA GLN A 120 12.03 -8.59 0.43
C GLN A 120 12.15 -8.70 1.95
N GLN A 121 12.81 -7.74 2.59
CA GLN A 121 13.03 -7.75 4.03
C GLN A 121 11.82 -7.24 4.82
N ARG A 122 11.02 -6.34 4.25
CA ARG A 122 9.98 -5.62 4.96
C ARG A 122 8.56 -6.11 4.69
N LEU A 123 8.34 -6.78 3.57
CA LEU A 123 7.02 -7.25 3.18
C LEU A 123 6.96 -8.78 3.29
N PRO A 124 6.34 -9.30 4.36
CA PRO A 124 6.35 -10.74 4.63
C PRO A 124 5.27 -11.48 3.84
N TYR A 125 5.38 -11.50 2.52
CA TYR A 125 4.47 -12.28 1.71
C TYR A 125 4.69 -13.77 1.94
N LYS A 126 3.61 -14.49 2.22
CA LYS A 126 3.67 -15.94 2.37
C LYS A 126 3.85 -16.64 1.03
N ASP A 127 3.32 -16.05 -0.03
CA ASP A 127 3.40 -16.60 -1.38
C ASP A 127 4.62 -16.02 -2.09
N SER A 128 5.59 -16.88 -2.41
CA SER A 128 6.80 -16.48 -3.12
C SER A 128 6.51 -15.96 -4.53
N ALA A 129 5.42 -16.41 -5.16
CA ALA A 129 5.02 -15.92 -6.48
C ALA A 129 4.61 -14.45 -6.41
N VAL A 130 3.93 -14.03 -5.32
CA VAL A 130 3.58 -12.63 -5.10
C VAL A 130 4.84 -11.79 -4.93
N LEU A 131 5.79 -12.25 -4.13
CA LEU A 131 7.06 -11.55 -3.92
C LEU A 131 7.82 -11.39 -5.24
N GLU A 132 7.89 -12.43 -6.04
CA GLU A 132 8.55 -12.40 -7.35
C GLU A 132 7.88 -11.40 -8.28
N ARG A 133 6.54 -11.37 -8.29
CA ARG A 133 5.76 -10.42 -9.08
C ARG A 133 6.09 -8.98 -8.70
N VAL A 134 6.15 -8.69 -7.39
CA VAL A 134 6.51 -7.37 -6.87
C VAL A 134 7.93 -7.00 -7.28
N GLN A 135 8.88 -7.93 -7.15
CA GLN A 135 10.27 -7.70 -7.53
C GLN A 135 10.42 -7.41 -9.03
N ASN A 136 9.68 -8.13 -9.87
CA ASN A 136 9.70 -7.91 -11.32
C ASN A 136 9.12 -6.54 -11.68
N ALA A 137 8.04 -6.14 -11.01
CA ALA A 137 7.44 -4.82 -11.22
C ALA A 137 8.38 -3.70 -10.78
N LEU A 138 9.13 -3.90 -9.68
CA LEU A 138 10.14 -2.94 -9.24
C LEU A 138 11.24 -2.75 -10.29
N ARG A 139 11.66 -3.81 -10.94
CA ARG A 139 12.65 -3.72 -12.02
C ARG A 139 12.12 -2.88 -13.18
N ARG A 140 10.86 -3.08 -13.56
CA ARG A 140 10.22 -2.29 -14.63
C ARG A 140 10.13 -0.81 -14.27
N ALA A 141 9.98 -0.51 -12.99
CA ALA A 141 9.93 0.88 -12.48
C ALA A 141 11.32 1.43 -12.16
N GLU A 142 12.38 0.69 -12.46
CA GLU A 142 13.78 1.05 -12.17
C GLU A 142 14.06 1.23 -10.68
N LEU A 143 13.35 0.48 -9.84
CA LEU A 143 13.51 0.48 -8.39
C LEU A 143 14.23 -0.77 -7.85
N GLY A 144 14.58 -1.68 -8.72
CA GLY A 144 15.16 -2.95 -8.32
C GLY A 144 16.68 -3.02 -8.24
#